data_327953c1aaa9a44b3d536e550c857dc3
#
_entry.id   327953c1aaa9a44b3d536e550c857dc3
#
_cell.length_a   1.000
_cell.length_b   1.000
_cell.length_c   1.000
_cell.angle_alpha   90.00
_cell.angle_beta   90.00
_cell.angle_gamma   90.00
#
_symmetry.space_group_name_H-M   'P 1'
#
loop_
_entity.id
_entity.type
_entity.pdbx_description
1 polymer ?
#
loop_
_entity_poly.entity_id
_entity_poly.type
_entity_poly.pdbx_seq_one_letter_code
_entity_poly.pdbx_strand_id
1 'polypeptide(L)'
;MKKSTWIRITNRRNEKLEKIHVNHVDLFYEKAGQGRPVVLIHGNGEDHTIFDRTAHLLEEKFTCYLPDSRGHGKSQWTGEFHYRDMAEDLIQFLEKLNLRDAAVVGFSDGGIIGLLAAARTNRITSLVACGANTRPEGLRILCLTGMKIHHFFSRSPLMRLMIREPDIRDEELAEIHADTLIVAGQHDLIRKSETDHIASEIPGAEEVILPGESHGSYIVHSEKLAEIILDFLDGKRGEKF
;
A
#
# COMPACT_ATOMS: atom_id res chain seq x y z
N MET A 1 31.85 24.61 -2.68
CA MET A 1 31.93 23.67 -1.54
C MET A 1 30.55 23.60 -0.91
N LYS A 2 29.71 22.65 -1.32
CA LYS A 2 28.42 22.37 -0.68
C LYS A 2 28.69 21.36 0.45
N LYS A 3 28.48 21.77 1.69
CA LYS A 3 28.58 20.89 2.85
C LYS A 3 27.41 19.89 2.77
N SER A 4 27.73 18.62 2.61
CA SER A 4 26.79 17.51 2.72
C SER A 4 26.29 17.47 4.16
N THR A 5 25.02 17.79 4.35
CA THR A 5 24.35 17.70 5.65
C THR A 5 23.91 16.25 5.84
N TRP A 6 24.86 15.38 6.21
CA TRP A 6 24.55 14.06 6.76
C TRP A 6 24.06 14.27 8.21
N ILE A 7 22.81 14.64 8.40
CA ILE A 7 22.24 14.84 9.74
C ILE A 7 21.13 13.82 9.95
N ARG A 8 21.48 12.83 10.79
CA ARG A 8 20.62 12.05 11.68
C ARG A 8 19.45 11.29 11.08
N ILE A 9 19.71 10.17 10.42
CA ILE A 9 18.77 9.03 10.32
C ILE A 9 18.88 8.16 11.61
N THR A 10 19.24 8.74 12.73
CA THR A 10 19.35 8.01 14.00
C THR A 10 18.44 8.65 15.02
N ASN A 11 17.23 8.15 15.15
CA ASN A 11 16.43 8.01 16.37
C ASN A 11 14.91 8.10 16.18
N ARG A 12 14.32 7.36 15.23
CA ARG A 12 12.89 7.03 15.31
C ARG A 12 12.58 5.91 16.32
N ARG A 13 13.55 5.49 17.14
CA ARG A 13 13.40 4.36 18.09
C ARG A 13 12.44 4.57 19.25
N ASN A 14 11.75 5.73 19.35
CA ASN A 14 10.79 6.03 20.43
C ASN A 14 9.47 6.63 19.94
N GLU A 15 9.09 6.47 18.67
CA GLU A 15 7.75 6.86 18.26
C GLU A 15 6.75 5.85 18.85
N LYS A 16 5.84 6.38 19.66
CA LYS A 16 4.87 5.59 20.39
C LYS A 16 3.80 5.11 19.42
N LEU A 17 3.83 3.81 19.10
CA LEU A 17 2.74 3.21 18.36
C LEU A 17 1.43 3.40 19.11
N GLU A 18 0.45 3.92 18.40
CA GLU A 18 -0.92 4.01 18.85
C GLU A 18 -1.67 2.72 18.56
N LYS A 19 -2.76 2.49 19.24
CA LYS A 19 -3.61 1.29 19.07
C LYS A 19 -5.04 1.72 18.80
N ILE A 20 -5.68 1.04 17.84
CA ILE A 20 -7.08 1.24 17.49
C ILE A 20 -7.77 -0.11 17.31
N HIS A 21 -8.98 -0.23 17.83
CA HIS A 21 -9.81 -1.42 17.62
C HIS A 21 -10.73 -1.19 16.43
N VAL A 22 -10.61 -2.02 15.38
CA VAL A 22 -11.41 -1.97 14.15
C VAL A 22 -11.79 -3.39 13.75
N ASN A 23 -12.97 -3.57 13.17
CA ASN A 23 -13.39 -4.84 12.56
C ASN A 23 -12.96 -6.08 13.37
N HIS A 24 -13.20 -6.05 14.70
CA HIS A 24 -12.89 -7.12 15.66
C HIS A 24 -11.40 -7.41 15.88
N VAL A 25 -10.47 -6.55 15.45
CA VAL A 25 -9.03 -6.66 15.69
C VAL A 25 -8.45 -5.38 16.26
N ASP A 26 -7.35 -5.53 16.99
CA ASP A 26 -6.55 -4.39 17.45
C ASP A 26 -5.41 -4.16 16.45
N LEU A 27 -5.45 -3.01 15.77
CA LEU A 27 -4.36 -2.56 14.92
C LEU A 27 -3.45 -1.59 15.67
N PHE A 28 -2.16 -1.72 15.47
CA PHE A 28 -1.17 -0.75 15.87
C PHE A 28 -0.79 0.12 14.67
N TYR A 29 -0.49 1.39 14.90
CA TYR A 29 -0.07 2.31 13.86
C TYR A 29 0.88 3.37 14.39
N GLU A 30 1.78 3.82 13.54
CA GLU A 30 2.58 5.02 13.74
C GLU A 30 1.84 6.23 13.17
N LYS A 31 2.03 7.40 13.80
CA LYS A 31 1.49 8.66 13.31
C LYS A 31 2.57 9.73 13.37
N ALA A 32 2.79 10.44 12.26
CA ALA A 32 3.79 11.50 12.15
C ALA A 32 3.29 12.65 11.27
N GLY A 33 3.83 13.86 11.49
CA GLY A 33 3.55 15.03 10.66
C GLY A 33 2.21 15.73 10.95
N GLN A 34 1.87 16.69 10.09
CA GLN A 34 0.66 17.50 10.16
C GLN A 34 0.16 17.83 8.73
N GLY A 35 -1.15 17.91 8.55
CA GLY A 35 -1.78 18.25 7.26
C GLY A 35 -2.79 17.21 6.82
N ARG A 36 -3.04 17.15 5.49
CA ARG A 36 -3.94 16.17 4.87
C ARG A 36 -3.49 14.74 5.23
N PRO A 37 -4.40 13.82 5.62
CA PRO A 37 -4.04 12.47 5.99
C PRO A 37 -3.52 11.66 4.79
N VAL A 38 -2.40 10.97 5.00
CA VAL A 38 -1.84 9.94 4.10
C VAL A 38 -1.71 8.64 4.89
N VAL A 39 -2.34 7.57 4.43
CA VAL A 39 -2.28 6.24 5.04
C VAL A 39 -1.40 5.34 4.17
N LEU A 40 -0.30 4.83 4.75
CA LEU A 40 0.68 3.98 4.08
C LEU A 40 0.51 2.53 4.53
N ILE A 41 0.16 1.61 3.61
CA ILE A 41 -0.18 0.22 3.91
C ILE A 41 0.86 -0.71 3.27
N HIS A 42 1.55 -1.48 4.11
CA HIS A 42 2.64 -2.38 3.73
C HIS A 42 2.15 -3.66 3.02
N GLY A 43 3.08 -4.41 2.45
CA GLY A 43 2.84 -5.68 1.77
C GLY A 43 2.82 -6.90 2.69
N ASN A 44 2.72 -8.08 2.08
CA ASN A 44 2.63 -9.36 2.78
C ASN A 44 3.90 -9.69 3.57
N GLY A 45 3.75 -10.03 4.84
CA GLY A 45 4.87 -10.42 5.72
C GLY A 45 5.77 -9.26 6.16
N GLU A 46 5.39 -8.02 5.89
CA GLU A 46 6.09 -6.80 6.26
C GLU A 46 5.39 -6.09 7.44
N ASP A 47 5.84 -4.90 7.80
CA ASP A 47 5.21 -4.01 8.76
C ASP A 47 5.39 -2.54 8.34
N HIS A 48 4.87 -1.62 9.13
CA HIS A 48 4.91 -0.17 8.87
C HIS A 48 6.31 0.39 8.62
N THR A 49 7.36 -0.25 9.13
CA THR A 49 8.75 0.28 9.08
C THR A 49 9.33 0.33 7.68
N ILE A 50 8.76 -0.39 6.70
CA ILE A 50 9.22 -0.32 5.30
C ILE A 50 9.13 1.09 4.72
N PHE A 51 8.23 1.92 5.26
CA PHE A 51 7.97 3.28 4.82
C PHE A 51 8.72 4.37 5.60
N ASP A 52 9.70 4.02 6.44
CA ASP A 52 10.41 4.96 7.31
C ASP A 52 10.95 6.20 6.58
N ARG A 53 11.59 6.00 5.41
CA ARG A 53 12.12 7.10 4.60
C ARG A 53 11.02 7.86 3.86
N THR A 54 10.05 7.14 3.31
CA THR A 54 8.90 7.73 2.64
C THR A 54 8.13 8.64 3.60
N ALA A 55 7.76 8.14 4.77
CA ALA A 55 7.02 8.90 5.76
C ALA A 55 7.82 10.12 6.27
N HIS A 56 9.14 9.99 6.45
CA HIS A 56 9.99 11.11 6.86
C HIS A 56 9.94 12.31 5.89
N LEU A 57 9.84 12.05 4.59
CA LEU A 57 9.72 13.12 3.60
C LEU A 57 8.30 13.69 3.50
N LEU A 58 7.29 12.83 3.70
CA LEU A 58 5.88 13.24 3.63
C LEU A 58 5.42 14.02 4.86
N GLU A 59 5.96 13.75 6.05
CA GLU A 59 5.55 14.37 7.32
C GLU A 59 5.74 15.89 7.37
N GLU A 60 6.53 16.46 6.46
CA GLU A 60 6.67 17.91 6.33
C GLU A 60 5.37 18.59 5.82
N LYS A 61 4.53 17.86 5.07
CA LYS A 61 3.30 18.40 4.44
C LYS A 61 2.03 17.67 4.82
N PHE A 62 2.14 16.42 5.27
CA PHE A 62 1.03 15.51 5.49
C PHE A 62 1.04 14.92 6.90
N THR A 63 -0.11 14.49 7.36
CA THR A 63 -0.19 13.59 8.52
C THR A 63 -0.12 12.16 8.02
N CYS A 64 1.01 11.50 8.21
CA CYS A 64 1.22 10.11 7.84
C CYS A 64 0.67 9.17 8.91
N TYR A 65 -0.09 8.17 8.50
CA TYR A 65 -0.57 7.06 9.32
C TYR A 65 -0.02 5.76 8.71
N LEU A 66 0.68 4.99 9.49
CA LEU A 66 1.34 3.77 9.05
C LEU A 66 0.85 2.58 9.89
N PRO A 67 -0.30 1.99 9.55
CA PRO A 67 -0.81 0.85 10.28
C PRO A 67 -0.02 -0.43 9.98
N ASP A 68 0.17 -1.26 10.99
CA ASP A 68 0.44 -2.67 10.81
C ASP A 68 -0.89 -3.36 10.45
N SER A 69 -0.97 -4.01 9.31
CA SER A 69 -2.14 -4.77 8.90
C SER A 69 -2.43 -5.91 9.87
N ARG A 70 -3.68 -6.40 9.93
CA ARG A 70 -4.02 -7.54 10.80
C ARG A 70 -3.01 -8.67 10.65
N GLY A 71 -2.52 -9.19 11.77
CA GLY A 71 -1.56 -10.28 11.82
C GLY A 71 -0.13 -9.93 11.41
N HIS A 72 0.18 -8.66 11.22
CA HIS A 72 1.51 -8.17 10.89
C HIS A 72 2.03 -7.24 11.99
N GLY A 73 3.36 -7.06 12.04
CA GLY A 73 3.99 -6.18 13.01
C GLY A 73 3.53 -6.45 14.43
N LYS A 74 2.86 -5.46 15.05
CA LYS A 74 2.29 -5.58 16.41
C LYS A 74 0.77 -5.78 16.42
N SER A 75 0.12 -5.78 15.25
CA SER A 75 -1.33 -5.93 15.14
C SER A 75 -1.80 -7.35 15.42
N GLN A 76 -3.02 -7.45 15.97
CA GLN A 76 -3.59 -8.71 16.40
C GLN A 76 -3.76 -9.68 15.24
N TRP A 77 -3.42 -10.95 15.47
CA TRP A 77 -3.70 -12.02 14.54
C TRP A 77 -4.99 -12.76 14.91
N THR A 78 -5.83 -12.98 13.91
CA THR A 78 -7.15 -13.63 14.08
C THR A 78 -7.20 -15.06 13.53
N GLY A 79 -6.10 -15.54 12.95
CA GLY A 79 -5.99 -16.91 12.40
C GLY A 79 -6.40 -17.06 10.94
N GLU A 80 -7.24 -16.18 10.41
CA GLU A 80 -7.62 -16.15 9.00
C GLU A 80 -7.31 -14.79 8.38
N PHE A 81 -6.93 -14.81 7.11
CA PHE A 81 -6.61 -13.61 6.34
C PHE A 81 -7.48 -13.58 5.09
N HIS A 82 -8.20 -12.48 4.90
CA HIS A 82 -8.96 -12.16 3.71
C HIS A 82 -8.76 -10.70 3.35
N TYR A 83 -8.43 -10.39 2.09
CA TYR A 83 -8.23 -8.99 1.68
C TYR A 83 -9.48 -8.14 1.90
N ARG A 84 -10.69 -8.71 1.79
CA ARG A 84 -11.94 -7.99 2.05
C ARG A 84 -12.08 -7.59 3.52
N ASP A 85 -11.62 -8.41 4.46
CA ASP A 85 -11.59 -8.07 5.87
C ASP A 85 -10.53 -6.99 6.17
N MET A 86 -9.37 -7.08 5.51
CA MET A 86 -8.31 -6.08 5.64
C MET A 86 -8.74 -4.72 5.04
N ALA A 87 -9.50 -4.72 3.96
CA ALA A 87 -10.11 -3.51 3.41
C ALA A 87 -11.15 -2.92 4.37
N GLU A 88 -11.94 -3.76 5.04
CA GLU A 88 -12.89 -3.32 6.08
C GLU A 88 -12.15 -2.72 7.28
N ASP A 89 -11.00 -3.29 7.69
CA ASP A 89 -10.13 -2.71 8.72
C ASP A 89 -9.74 -1.28 8.36
N LEU A 90 -9.29 -1.07 7.11
CA LEU A 90 -8.91 0.25 6.61
C LEU A 90 -10.09 1.22 6.62
N ILE A 91 -11.26 0.80 6.15
CA ILE A 91 -12.46 1.64 6.14
C ILE A 91 -12.80 2.09 7.58
N GLN A 92 -12.86 1.14 8.52
CA GLN A 92 -13.14 1.45 9.92
C GLN A 92 -12.02 2.26 10.60
N PHE A 93 -10.77 2.06 10.19
CA PHE A 93 -9.64 2.89 10.63
C PHE A 93 -9.85 4.35 10.24
N LEU A 94 -10.19 4.61 8.96
CA LEU A 94 -10.51 5.95 8.47
C LEU A 94 -11.72 6.57 9.20
N GLU A 95 -12.73 5.77 9.47
CA GLU A 95 -13.94 6.20 10.16
C GLU A 95 -13.68 6.59 11.62
N LYS A 96 -13.06 5.70 12.38
CA LYS A 96 -12.82 5.88 13.81
C LYS A 96 -11.86 7.02 14.11
N LEU A 97 -10.87 7.24 13.24
CA LEU A 97 -9.98 8.40 13.34
C LEU A 97 -10.57 9.66 12.68
N ASN A 98 -11.80 9.56 12.14
CA ASN A 98 -12.47 10.62 11.39
C ASN A 98 -11.61 11.22 10.27
N LEU A 99 -10.84 10.38 9.60
CA LEU A 99 -10.05 10.80 8.45
C LEU A 99 -10.99 10.98 7.25
N ARG A 100 -10.92 12.15 6.65
CA ARG A 100 -11.62 12.52 5.41
C ARG A 100 -10.60 13.09 4.45
N ASP A 101 -10.89 13.06 3.16
CA ASP A 101 -9.97 13.49 2.13
C ASP A 101 -8.59 12.79 2.26
N ALA A 102 -8.63 11.50 2.58
CA ALA A 102 -7.43 10.72 2.79
C ALA A 102 -6.79 10.31 1.46
N ALA A 103 -5.47 10.42 1.38
CA ALA A 103 -4.70 9.70 0.40
C ALA A 103 -4.31 8.33 0.97
N VAL A 104 -4.56 7.26 0.24
CA VAL A 104 -4.12 5.91 0.59
C VAL A 104 -3.02 5.50 -0.36
N VAL A 105 -1.91 5.04 0.20
CA VAL A 105 -0.76 4.51 -0.54
C VAL A 105 -0.55 3.07 -0.10
N GLY A 106 -0.76 2.12 -0.99
CA GLY A 106 -0.66 0.71 -0.67
C GLY A 106 0.40 0.01 -1.51
N PHE A 107 1.21 -0.82 -0.87
CA PHE A 107 2.20 -1.66 -1.52
C PHE A 107 1.77 -3.12 -1.51
N SER A 108 1.80 -3.79 -2.68
CA SER A 108 1.48 -5.23 -2.81
C SER A 108 0.11 -5.53 -2.18
N ASP A 109 0.04 -6.33 -1.10
CA ASP A 109 -1.19 -6.54 -0.33
C ASP A 109 -1.86 -5.23 0.08
N GLY A 110 -1.07 -4.23 0.49
CA GLY A 110 -1.59 -2.89 0.80
C GLY A 110 -2.25 -2.21 -0.39
N GLY A 111 -1.73 -2.43 -1.60
CA GLY A 111 -2.35 -1.94 -2.85
C GLY A 111 -3.70 -2.62 -3.12
N ILE A 112 -3.78 -3.94 -2.93
CA ILE A 112 -5.03 -4.71 -3.02
C ILE A 112 -6.07 -4.19 -2.01
N ILE A 113 -5.64 -3.99 -0.75
CA ILE A 113 -6.48 -3.44 0.32
C ILE A 113 -6.98 -2.04 -0.06
N GLY A 114 -6.10 -1.19 -0.60
CA GLY A 114 -6.43 0.15 -1.06
C GLY A 114 -7.48 0.16 -2.15
N LEU A 115 -7.34 -0.69 -3.19
CA LEU A 115 -8.32 -0.85 -4.27
C LEU A 115 -9.69 -1.27 -3.73
N LEU A 116 -9.74 -2.33 -2.91
CA LEU A 116 -10.99 -2.83 -2.32
C LEU A 116 -11.67 -1.81 -1.39
N ALA A 117 -10.89 -1.02 -0.66
CA ALA A 117 -11.44 0.01 0.23
C ALA A 117 -11.93 1.22 -0.57
N ALA A 118 -11.17 1.69 -1.57
CA ALA A 118 -11.54 2.86 -2.38
C ALA A 118 -12.84 2.64 -3.16
N ALA A 119 -13.12 1.42 -3.60
CA ALA A 119 -14.39 1.06 -4.23
C ALA A 119 -15.61 1.12 -3.27
N ARG A 120 -15.38 1.22 -1.94
CA ARG A 120 -16.45 1.07 -0.93
C ARG A 120 -16.61 2.29 -0.02
N THR A 121 -15.72 3.28 -0.10
CA THR A 121 -15.79 4.49 0.74
C THR A 121 -15.36 5.73 -0.02
N ASN A 122 -16.05 6.84 0.23
CA ASN A 122 -15.70 8.16 -0.29
C ASN A 122 -14.72 8.94 0.61
N ARG A 123 -14.19 8.32 1.66
CA ARG A 123 -13.18 8.91 2.53
C ARG A 123 -11.80 8.95 1.88
N ILE A 124 -11.56 8.06 0.93
CA ILE A 124 -10.35 7.98 0.12
C ILE A 124 -10.59 8.83 -1.13
N THR A 125 -9.85 9.93 -1.26
CA THR A 125 -9.96 10.84 -2.41
C THR A 125 -8.76 10.76 -3.34
N SER A 126 -7.66 10.12 -2.89
CA SER A 126 -6.52 9.78 -3.72
C SER A 126 -6.01 8.38 -3.36
N LEU A 127 -5.67 7.57 -4.37
CA LEU A 127 -5.15 6.23 -4.22
C LEU A 127 -3.86 6.06 -5.02
N VAL A 128 -2.80 5.56 -4.37
CA VAL A 128 -1.59 5.10 -5.04
C VAL A 128 -1.44 3.60 -4.76
N ALA A 129 -1.70 2.77 -5.76
CA ALA A 129 -1.58 1.32 -5.65
C ALA A 129 -0.29 0.83 -6.33
N CYS A 130 0.65 0.35 -5.53
CA CYS A 130 1.97 -0.08 -5.94
C CYS A 130 2.06 -1.60 -6.01
N GLY A 131 2.28 -2.18 -7.19
CA GLY A 131 2.46 -3.62 -7.36
C GLY A 131 1.25 -4.45 -6.91
N ALA A 132 0.03 -3.96 -7.15
CA ALA A 132 -1.21 -4.66 -6.83
C ALA A 132 -1.62 -5.62 -7.95
N ASN A 133 -2.46 -6.61 -7.63
CA ASN A 133 -3.11 -7.51 -8.58
C ASN A 133 -4.57 -7.71 -8.19
N THR A 134 -5.41 -8.06 -9.18
CA THR A 134 -6.84 -8.34 -8.97
C THR A 134 -7.11 -9.83 -8.73
N ARG A 135 -6.20 -10.70 -9.19
CA ARG A 135 -6.28 -12.16 -9.07
C ARG A 135 -4.88 -12.75 -8.89
N PRO A 136 -4.75 -13.94 -8.27
CA PRO A 136 -3.43 -14.62 -8.16
C PRO A 136 -2.72 -14.80 -9.50
N GLU A 137 -3.46 -14.96 -10.60
CA GLU A 137 -2.95 -15.08 -11.96
C GLU A 137 -2.32 -13.77 -12.48
N GLY A 138 -2.52 -12.65 -11.83
CA GLY A 138 -1.83 -11.38 -12.07
C GLY A 138 -0.33 -11.45 -11.79
N LEU A 139 0.10 -12.37 -10.91
CA LEU A 139 1.51 -12.64 -10.69
C LEU A 139 2.16 -13.34 -11.90
N ARG A 140 3.47 -13.17 -12.06
CA ARG A 140 4.26 -13.96 -13.02
C ARG A 140 4.20 -15.44 -12.63
N ILE A 141 4.01 -16.32 -13.62
CA ILE A 141 3.74 -17.74 -13.40
C ILE A 141 4.80 -18.45 -12.55
N LEU A 142 6.06 -18.09 -12.69
CA LEU A 142 7.15 -18.66 -11.89
C LEU A 142 7.02 -18.24 -10.42
N CYS A 143 6.64 -16.99 -10.14
CA CYS A 143 6.42 -16.49 -8.80
C CYS A 143 5.23 -17.20 -8.14
N LEU A 144 4.08 -17.25 -8.81
CA LEU A 144 2.89 -17.94 -8.31
C LEU A 144 3.15 -19.43 -8.07
N THR A 145 3.88 -20.10 -8.97
CA THR A 145 4.24 -21.51 -8.80
C THR A 145 5.15 -21.70 -7.59
N GLY A 146 6.16 -20.84 -7.43
CA GLY A 146 7.04 -20.88 -6.25
C GLY A 146 6.28 -20.67 -4.94
N MET A 147 5.32 -19.73 -4.92
CA MET A 147 4.44 -19.48 -3.76
C MET A 147 3.58 -20.72 -3.43
N LYS A 148 3.00 -21.40 -4.43
CA LYS A 148 2.23 -22.62 -4.26
C LYS A 148 3.08 -23.76 -3.69
N ILE A 149 4.30 -23.93 -4.18
CA ILE A 149 5.25 -24.93 -3.66
C ILE A 149 5.64 -24.60 -2.21
N HIS A 150 5.99 -23.34 -1.94
CA HIS A 150 6.32 -22.90 -0.58
C HIS A 150 5.15 -23.12 0.39
N HIS A 151 3.92 -22.75 -0.01
CA HIS A 151 2.73 -23.00 0.81
C HIS A 151 2.49 -24.49 1.08
N PHE A 152 2.72 -25.35 0.10
CA PHE A 152 2.55 -26.81 0.28
C PHE A 152 3.37 -27.34 1.45
N PHE A 153 4.60 -26.85 1.64
CA PHE A 153 5.48 -27.26 2.73
C PHE A 153 5.27 -26.45 4.02
N SER A 154 5.16 -25.11 3.93
CA SER A 154 5.10 -24.24 5.10
C SER A 154 3.72 -24.16 5.76
N ARG A 155 2.65 -24.43 4.99
CA ARG A 155 1.26 -24.20 5.40
C ARG A 155 0.98 -22.77 5.89
N SER A 156 1.81 -21.81 5.48
CA SER A 156 1.69 -20.41 5.87
C SER A 156 0.32 -19.83 5.52
N PRO A 157 -0.42 -19.24 6.48
CA PRO A 157 -1.69 -18.57 6.20
C PRO A 157 -1.54 -17.38 5.24
N LEU A 158 -0.43 -16.64 5.35
CA LEU A 158 -0.13 -15.51 4.46
C LEU A 158 0.12 -15.96 3.01
N MET A 159 0.87 -17.08 2.82
CA MET A 159 1.00 -17.67 1.49
C MET A 159 -0.34 -18.16 0.94
N ARG A 160 -1.19 -18.74 1.82
CA ARG A 160 -2.53 -19.17 1.42
C ARG A 160 -3.39 -18.01 0.91
N LEU A 161 -3.30 -16.84 1.56
CA LEU A 161 -3.95 -15.63 1.12
C LEU A 161 -3.55 -15.31 -0.33
N MET A 162 -2.26 -15.09 -0.58
CA MET A 162 -1.74 -14.69 -1.90
C MET A 162 -2.03 -15.67 -3.05
N ILE A 163 -2.15 -16.98 -2.77
CA ILE A 163 -2.42 -17.98 -3.83
C ILE A 163 -3.90 -18.26 -4.06
N ARG A 164 -4.79 -17.73 -3.23
CA ARG A 164 -6.24 -17.92 -3.32
C ARG A 164 -7.01 -16.63 -3.58
N GLU A 165 -6.44 -15.52 -3.19
CA GLU A 165 -6.99 -14.18 -3.29
C GLU A 165 -5.93 -13.23 -3.89
N PRO A 166 -6.31 -12.04 -4.32
CA PRO A 166 -7.65 -11.49 -4.34
C PRO A 166 -8.53 -12.07 -5.45
N ASP A 167 -9.80 -11.66 -5.45
CA ASP A 167 -10.73 -11.78 -6.58
C ASP A 167 -11.52 -10.47 -6.67
N ILE A 168 -10.90 -9.47 -7.33
CA ILE A 168 -11.49 -8.14 -7.57
C ILE A 168 -12.06 -8.14 -8.98
N ARG A 169 -13.32 -7.79 -9.11
CA ARG A 169 -14.03 -7.75 -10.39
C ARG A 169 -13.86 -6.37 -11.02
N ASP A 170 -13.98 -6.31 -12.34
CA ASP A 170 -13.86 -5.07 -13.11
C ASP A 170 -14.90 -4.03 -12.68
N GLU A 171 -16.14 -4.49 -12.35
CA GLU A 171 -17.18 -3.62 -11.83
C GLU A 171 -16.80 -2.98 -10.48
N GLU A 172 -16.02 -3.68 -9.64
CA GLU A 172 -15.54 -3.11 -8.38
C GLU A 172 -14.45 -2.06 -8.61
N LEU A 173 -13.58 -2.24 -9.60
CA LEU A 173 -12.60 -1.23 -10.01
C LEU A 173 -13.29 0.03 -10.59
N ALA A 174 -14.34 -0.15 -11.37
CA ALA A 174 -15.12 0.94 -11.95
C ALA A 174 -15.85 1.82 -10.91
N GLU A 175 -16.08 1.32 -9.69
CA GLU A 175 -16.66 2.09 -8.57
C GLU A 175 -15.61 2.97 -7.84
N ILE A 176 -14.35 2.90 -8.21
CA ILE A 176 -13.31 3.75 -7.60
C ILE A 176 -13.40 5.15 -8.19
N HIS A 177 -13.78 6.12 -7.34
CA HIS A 177 -13.90 7.54 -7.72
C HIS A 177 -12.74 8.40 -7.22
N ALA A 178 -11.81 7.80 -6.49
CA ALA A 178 -10.59 8.47 -6.04
C ALA A 178 -9.66 8.76 -7.22
N ASP A 179 -8.97 9.90 -7.21
CA ASP A 179 -7.83 10.12 -8.10
C ASP A 179 -6.84 8.96 -7.88
N THR A 180 -6.56 8.19 -8.94
CA THR A 180 -5.83 6.93 -8.79
C THR A 180 -4.56 6.90 -9.63
N LEU A 181 -3.45 6.49 -8.99
CA LEU A 181 -2.18 6.20 -9.63
C LEU A 181 -1.80 4.73 -9.40
N ILE A 182 -1.64 3.99 -10.48
CA ILE A 182 -1.17 2.60 -10.47
C ILE A 182 0.33 2.62 -10.77
N VAL A 183 1.13 2.04 -9.88
CA VAL A 183 2.60 2.06 -9.98
C VAL A 183 3.14 0.64 -9.97
N ALA A 184 4.06 0.33 -10.88
CA ALA A 184 4.80 -0.92 -10.86
C ALA A 184 6.26 -0.73 -11.29
N GLY A 185 7.15 -1.60 -10.83
CA GLY A 185 8.51 -1.67 -11.33
C GLY A 185 8.57 -2.37 -12.70
N GLN A 186 9.52 -1.97 -13.55
CA GLN A 186 9.75 -2.64 -14.85
C GLN A 186 10.01 -4.14 -14.68
N HIS A 187 10.64 -4.52 -13.56
CA HIS A 187 10.98 -5.91 -13.21
C HIS A 187 10.10 -6.45 -12.07
N ASP A 188 8.85 -5.98 -12.00
CA ASP A 188 7.89 -6.38 -10.98
C ASP A 188 7.56 -7.88 -11.07
N LEU A 189 7.15 -8.47 -9.96
CA LEU A 189 6.59 -9.82 -9.92
C LEU A 189 5.13 -9.87 -10.38
N ILE A 190 4.45 -8.73 -10.40
CA ILE A 190 3.16 -8.55 -11.08
C ILE A 190 3.40 -8.43 -12.57
N ARG A 191 2.54 -9.02 -13.39
CA ARG A 191 2.62 -8.88 -14.85
C ARG A 191 2.21 -7.49 -15.27
N LYS A 192 2.95 -6.91 -16.24
CA LYS A 192 2.58 -5.59 -16.78
C LYS A 192 1.13 -5.56 -17.27
N SER A 193 0.67 -6.63 -17.94
CA SER A 193 -0.72 -6.74 -18.39
C SER A 193 -1.76 -6.67 -17.26
N GLU A 194 -1.39 -7.02 -16.04
CA GLU A 194 -2.24 -6.87 -14.87
C GLU A 194 -2.28 -5.42 -14.38
N THR A 195 -1.10 -4.76 -14.38
CA THR A 195 -1.01 -3.33 -14.06
C THR A 195 -1.82 -2.50 -15.06
N ASP A 196 -1.63 -2.76 -16.38
CA ASP A 196 -2.39 -2.11 -17.47
C ASP A 196 -3.91 -2.33 -17.31
N HIS A 197 -4.31 -3.56 -16.96
CA HIS A 197 -5.72 -3.91 -16.74
C HIS A 197 -6.31 -3.10 -15.60
N ILE A 198 -5.69 -3.08 -14.42
CA ILE A 198 -6.18 -2.31 -13.28
C ILE A 198 -6.33 -0.82 -13.63
N ALA A 199 -5.34 -0.25 -14.30
CA ALA A 199 -5.38 1.15 -14.70
C ALA A 199 -6.49 1.43 -15.72
N SER A 200 -6.79 0.49 -16.64
CA SER A 200 -7.84 0.64 -17.65
C SER A 200 -9.25 0.55 -17.09
N GLU A 201 -9.46 -0.22 -16.01
CA GLU A 201 -10.78 -0.43 -15.41
C GLU A 201 -11.18 0.65 -14.39
N ILE A 202 -10.23 1.46 -13.91
CA ILE A 202 -10.50 2.55 -12.96
C ILE A 202 -10.69 3.86 -13.73
N PRO A 203 -11.85 4.53 -13.62
CA PRO A 203 -12.10 5.79 -14.34
C PRO A 203 -11.08 6.87 -14.01
N GLY A 204 -10.34 7.33 -15.01
CA GLY A 204 -9.36 8.41 -14.87
C GLY A 204 -8.05 8.03 -14.17
N ALA A 205 -7.80 6.75 -13.94
CA ALA A 205 -6.55 6.30 -13.36
C ALA A 205 -5.35 6.58 -14.29
N GLU A 206 -4.22 6.88 -13.67
CA GLU A 206 -2.93 7.03 -14.34
C GLU A 206 -2.06 5.80 -14.04
N GLU A 207 -1.15 5.46 -14.95
CA GLU A 207 -0.20 4.37 -14.79
C GLU A 207 1.24 4.87 -14.89
N VAL A 208 2.11 4.37 -14.00
CA VAL A 208 3.55 4.61 -14.05
C VAL A 208 4.31 3.29 -13.92
N ILE A 209 5.11 2.96 -14.94
CA ILE A 209 6.06 1.85 -14.89
C ILE A 209 7.47 2.43 -14.67
N LEU A 210 8.06 2.12 -13.53
CA LEU A 210 9.35 2.66 -13.11
C LEU A 210 10.51 1.89 -13.75
N PRO A 211 11.32 2.54 -14.62
CA PRO A 211 12.43 1.87 -15.31
C PRO A 211 13.47 1.33 -14.32
N GLY A 212 13.90 0.08 -14.53
CA GLY A 212 14.93 -0.58 -13.71
C GLY A 212 14.49 -1.02 -12.31
N GLU A 213 13.28 -0.63 -11.84
CA GLU A 213 12.79 -1.00 -10.52
C GLU A 213 12.16 -2.41 -10.51
N SER A 214 12.30 -3.07 -9.37
CA SER A 214 11.63 -4.34 -9.05
C SER A 214 10.41 -4.10 -8.16
N HIS A 215 9.73 -5.16 -7.71
CA HIS A 215 8.51 -5.09 -6.91
C HIS A 215 8.62 -4.16 -5.68
N GLY A 216 9.68 -4.29 -4.88
CA GLY A 216 9.84 -3.52 -3.63
C GLY A 216 10.98 -2.51 -3.64
N SER A 217 11.79 -2.39 -4.71
CA SER A 217 13.02 -1.61 -4.67
C SER A 217 12.82 -0.10 -4.56
N TYR A 218 11.66 0.41 -4.99
CA TYR A 218 11.26 1.81 -4.86
C TYR A 218 10.39 2.09 -3.63
N ILE A 219 10.09 1.06 -2.83
CA ILE A 219 9.22 1.09 -1.66
C ILE A 219 10.03 0.98 -0.36
N VAL A 220 10.71 -0.18 -0.19
CA VAL A 220 11.31 -0.59 1.08
C VAL A 220 12.49 0.32 1.42
N HIS A 221 12.34 1.10 2.50
CA HIS A 221 13.34 2.08 2.96
C HIS A 221 13.82 3.03 1.85
N SER A 222 12.91 3.43 0.94
CA SER A 222 13.20 4.25 -0.24
C SER A 222 12.59 5.64 -0.13
N GLU A 223 13.30 6.64 -0.62
CA GLU A 223 12.79 8.01 -0.78
C GLU A 223 12.00 8.19 -2.09
N LYS A 224 12.21 7.29 -3.06
CA LYS A 224 11.61 7.38 -4.40
C LYS A 224 10.08 7.35 -4.36
N LEU A 225 9.49 6.52 -3.48
CA LEU A 225 8.05 6.49 -3.30
C LEU A 225 7.49 7.84 -2.82
N ALA A 226 8.23 8.54 -1.93
CA ALA A 226 7.79 9.86 -1.49
C ALA A 226 7.75 10.87 -2.63
N GLU A 227 8.73 10.85 -3.55
CA GLU A 227 8.74 11.73 -4.72
C GLU A 227 7.53 11.46 -5.62
N ILE A 228 7.19 10.19 -5.87
CA ILE A 228 6.03 9.77 -6.66
C ILE A 228 4.73 10.29 -6.01
N ILE A 229 4.58 10.09 -4.69
CA ILE A 229 3.40 10.53 -3.95
C ILE A 229 3.27 12.06 -3.99
N LEU A 230 4.36 12.79 -3.76
CA LEU A 230 4.38 14.24 -3.76
C LEU A 230 4.01 14.80 -5.14
N ASP A 231 4.60 14.27 -6.22
CA ASP A 231 4.29 14.72 -7.58
C ASP A 231 2.83 14.42 -7.95
N PHE A 232 2.29 13.28 -7.53
CA PHE A 232 0.88 12.92 -7.76
C PHE A 232 -0.08 13.82 -6.96
N LEU A 233 0.15 14.00 -5.66
CA LEU A 233 -0.74 14.79 -4.80
C LEU A 233 -0.63 16.30 -5.04
N ASP A 234 0.52 16.80 -5.52
CA ASP A 234 0.72 18.21 -5.92
C ASP A 234 0.17 18.49 -7.34
N GLY A 235 -0.39 17.50 -8.03
CA GLY A 235 -0.97 17.65 -9.39
C GLY A 235 0.08 17.85 -10.50
N LYS A 236 1.35 17.53 -10.25
CA LYS A 236 2.44 17.61 -11.22
C LYS A 236 2.51 16.36 -12.10
N ARG A 237 1.38 16.04 -12.71
CA ARG A 237 1.18 14.80 -13.45
C ARG A 237 2.11 14.75 -14.68
N GLY A 238 2.92 13.69 -14.77
CA GLY A 238 3.57 13.27 -16.02
C GLY A 238 4.85 14.00 -16.46
N GLU A 239 5.47 14.86 -15.66
CA GLU A 239 6.67 15.60 -16.09
C GLU A 239 8.01 14.89 -15.84
N LYS A 240 8.05 13.78 -15.07
CA LYS A 240 9.32 13.19 -14.61
C LYS A 240 9.51 11.67 -14.73
N PHE A 241 8.51 10.91 -15.18
CA PHE A 241 8.59 9.44 -15.20
C PHE A 241 8.47 8.86 -16.59
#